data_ba15f38a55d1349ba4f94e9ec5bf1dcc
#
_entry.id   ba15f38a55d1349ba4f94e9ec5bf1dcc
#
_cell.length_a   1.000
_cell.length_b   1.000
_cell.length_c   1.000
_cell.angle_alpha   90.00
_cell.angle_beta   90.00
_cell.angle_gamma   90.00
#
_symmetry.space_group_name_H-M   'P 1'
#
loop_
_entity.id
_entity.type
_entity.pdbx_description
1 polymer ?
#
loop_
_entity_poly.entity_id
_entity_poly.type
_entity_poly.pdbx_seq_one_letter_code
_entity_poly.pdbx_strand_id
1 'polypeptide(L)'
;MFRSYHFKLRYSVGREKQLNAEKKETAIELKFKEEEQARLQAEQELMTLQQQKLQDEMLASQLHLDHKNQVLQSLKEKISTDSPINLKQILKEESLMDNNFEKTQFIIQETHPNFFKNLSEHSKQKLTSLDLKYCSYIYLGMDTKQIATILNVEPKSVRMTKYRLKQKFDLKKENELYTFFHQIIA
;
A
#
# COMPACT_ATOMS: atom_id res chain seq x y z
N MET A 1 28.03 -16.95 -72.94
CA MET A 1 27.70 -15.84 -72.03
C MET A 1 26.42 -16.05 -71.20
N PHE A 2 25.33 -16.55 -71.72
CA PHE A 2 24.05 -16.76 -71.05
C PHE A 2 24.09 -17.69 -69.83
N ARG A 3 24.86 -18.78 -69.84
CA ARG A 3 24.94 -19.75 -68.73
C ARG A 3 25.58 -19.21 -67.46
N SER A 4 26.56 -18.32 -67.60
CA SER A 4 27.24 -17.66 -66.42
C SER A 4 26.35 -16.63 -65.75
N TYR A 5 25.51 -15.92 -66.50
CA TYR A 5 24.58 -14.93 -65.97
C TYR A 5 23.45 -15.59 -65.16
N HIS A 6 22.88 -16.67 -65.66
CA HIS A 6 21.86 -17.47 -64.97
C HIS A 6 22.38 -18.08 -63.66
N PHE A 7 23.63 -18.51 -63.63
CA PHE A 7 24.24 -19.06 -62.44
C PHE A 7 24.46 -17.99 -61.37
N LYS A 8 24.95 -16.81 -61.73
CA LYS A 8 25.10 -15.66 -60.82
C LYS A 8 23.77 -15.19 -60.30
N LEU A 9 22.74 -15.15 -61.11
CA LEU A 9 21.40 -14.73 -60.71
C LEU A 9 20.77 -15.71 -59.69
N ARG A 10 20.90 -17.05 -59.94
CA ARG A 10 20.44 -18.06 -58.97
C ARG A 10 21.20 -18.00 -57.66
N TYR A 11 22.48 -17.73 -57.68
CA TYR A 11 23.33 -17.59 -56.50
C TYR A 11 22.93 -16.34 -55.68
N SER A 12 22.71 -15.20 -56.34
CA SER A 12 22.28 -13.98 -55.67
C SER A 12 20.90 -14.11 -55.01
N VAL A 13 19.93 -14.72 -55.73
CA VAL A 13 18.58 -14.98 -55.17
C VAL A 13 18.62 -15.98 -54.01
N GLY A 14 19.48 -17.01 -54.08
CA GLY A 14 19.70 -17.97 -52.99
C GLY A 14 20.25 -17.29 -51.73
N ARG A 15 21.26 -16.42 -51.92
CA ARG A 15 21.88 -15.69 -50.82
C ARG A 15 20.93 -14.67 -50.18
N GLU A 16 20.12 -13.99 -51.00
CA GLU A 16 19.12 -13.05 -50.52
C GLU A 16 18.01 -13.76 -49.70
N LYS A 17 17.58 -14.96 -50.12
CA LYS A 17 16.65 -15.77 -49.34
C LYS A 17 17.24 -16.22 -48.01
N GLN A 18 18.51 -16.63 -47.97
CA GLN A 18 19.20 -16.99 -46.72
C GLN A 18 19.30 -15.77 -45.79
N LEU A 19 19.71 -14.61 -46.28
CA LEU A 19 19.85 -13.39 -45.51
C LEU A 19 18.49 -12.95 -44.93
N ASN A 20 17.41 -13.09 -45.69
CA ASN A 20 16.07 -12.77 -45.25
C ASN A 20 15.54 -13.79 -44.22
N ALA A 21 15.94 -15.04 -44.30
CA ALA A 21 15.62 -16.06 -43.29
C ALA A 21 16.35 -15.76 -41.98
N GLU A 22 17.64 -15.49 -42.01
CA GLU A 22 18.44 -15.09 -40.83
C GLU A 22 17.88 -13.82 -40.14
N LYS A 23 17.52 -12.81 -40.95
CA LYS A 23 16.90 -11.59 -40.40
C LYS A 23 15.55 -11.85 -39.71
N LYS A 24 14.76 -12.79 -40.25
CA LYS A 24 13.48 -13.17 -39.61
C LYS A 24 13.73 -13.92 -38.31
N GLU A 25 14.70 -14.83 -38.30
CA GLU A 25 15.06 -15.62 -37.14
C GLU A 25 15.58 -14.72 -35.99
N THR A 26 16.51 -13.81 -36.32
CA THR A 26 17.00 -12.80 -35.33
C THR A 26 15.89 -11.87 -34.83
N ALA A 27 14.95 -11.47 -35.69
CA ALA A 27 13.83 -10.65 -35.28
C ALA A 27 12.84 -11.38 -34.34
N ILE A 28 12.65 -12.69 -34.57
CA ILE A 28 11.82 -13.52 -33.67
C ILE A 28 12.53 -13.72 -32.34
N GLU A 29 13.83 -14.00 -32.36
CA GLU A 29 14.63 -14.15 -31.13
C GLU A 29 14.64 -12.86 -30.28
N LEU A 30 14.77 -11.70 -30.95
CA LEU A 30 14.71 -10.40 -30.27
C LEU A 30 13.36 -10.17 -29.60
N LYS A 31 12.26 -10.43 -30.31
CA LYS A 31 10.92 -10.32 -29.73
C LYS A 31 10.72 -11.25 -28.54
N PHE A 32 11.20 -12.48 -28.64
CA PHE A 32 11.10 -13.43 -27.53
C PHE A 32 11.86 -12.93 -26.29
N LYS A 33 13.07 -12.38 -26.48
CA LYS A 33 13.86 -11.77 -25.39
C LYS A 33 13.17 -10.55 -24.78
N GLU A 34 12.54 -9.70 -25.61
CA GLU A 34 11.79 -8.55 -25.15
C GLU A 34 10.55 -8.97 -24.30
N GLU A 35 9.82 -9.99 -24.77
CA GLU A 35 8.67 -10.54 -24.03
C GLU A 35 9.11 -11.20 -22.71
N GLU A 36 10.22 -11.93 -22.70
CA GLU A 36 10.77 -12.52 -21.49
C GLU A 36 11.23 -11.46 -20.48
N GLN A 37 11.90 -10.40 -20.94
CA GLN A 37 12.29 -9.28 -20.10
C GLN A 37 11.07 -8.55 -19.51
N ALA A 38 10.05 -8.29 -20.32
CA ALA A 38 8.82 -7.66 -19.84
C ALA A 38 8.10 -8.52 -18.80
N ARG A 39 8.09 -9.84 -18.99
CA ARG A 39 7.52 -10.79 -18.02
C ARG A 39 8.30 -10.77 -16.70
N LEU A 40 9.63 -10.81 -16.75
CA LEU A 40 10.48 -10.78 -15.55
C LEU A 40 10.31 -9.46 -14.79
N GLN A 41 10.22 -8.33 -15.50
CA GLN A 41 9.96 -7.04 -14.88
C GLN A 41 8.60 -7.01 -14.17
N ALA A 42 7.54 -7.49 -14.83
CA ALA A 42 6.20 -7.57 -14.23
C ALA A 42 6.17 -8.48 -12.99
N GLU A 43 6.91 -9.60 -13.02
CA GLU A 43 7.04 -10.51 -11.88
C GLU A 43 7.78 -9.85 -10.71
N GLN A 44 8.85 -9.09 -10.98
CA GLN A 44 9.58 -8.32 -9.96
C GLN A 44 8.70 -7.23 -9.34
N GLU A 45 7.96 -6.49 -10.15
CA GLU A 45 7.02 -5.47 -9.66
C GLU A 45 5.93 -6.08 -8.77
N LEU A 46 5.37 -7.22 -9.18
CA LEU A 46 4.39 -7.95 -8.38
C LEU A 46 4.97 -8.41 -7.04
N MET A 47 6.19 -8.95 -7.05
CA MET A 47 6.87 -9.40 -5.84
C MET A 47 7.14 -8.24 -4.88
N THR A 48 7.61 -7.10 -5.38
CA THR A 48 7.85 -5.90 -4.55
C THR A 48 6.56 -5.39 -3.94
N LEU A 49 5.47 -5.34 -4.70
CA LEU A 49 4.15 -4.93 -4.22
C LEU A 49 3.61 -5.89 -3.13
N GLN A 50 3.77 -7.20 -3.32
CA GLN A 50 3.37 -8.19 -2.32
C GLN A 50 4.19 -8.07 -1.03
N GLN A 51 5.51 -7.83 -1.14
CA GLN A 51 6.39 -7.63 -0.01
C GLN A 51 6.00 -6.38 0.79
N GLN A 52 5.71 -5.28 0.10
CA GLN A 52 5.25 -4.05 0.74
C GLN A 52 3.92 -4.24 1.48
N LYS A 53 2.96 -4.91 0.84
CA LYS A 53 1.68 -5.23 1.47
C LYS A 53 1.84 -6.07 2.74
N LEU A 54 2.70 -7.08 2.69
CA LEU A 54 2.98 -7.92 3.86
C LEU A 54 3.63 -7.12 4.99
N GLN A 55 4.50 -6.18 4.65
CA GLN A 55 5.15 -5.28 5.61
C GLN A 55 4.14 -4.35 6.31
N ASP A 56 3.19 -3.80 5.55
CA ASP A 56 2.10 -2.96 6.08
C ASP A 56 1.17 -3.78 7.00
N GLU A 57 0.81 -5.01 6.62
CA GLU A 57 0.01 -5.92 7.45
C GLU A 57 0.74 -6.31 8.75
N MET A 58 2.04 -6.57 8.68
CA MET A 58 2.87 -6.87 9.84
C MET A 58 2.93 -5.68 10.80
N LEU A 59 3.13 -4.46 10.26
CA LEU A 59 3.12 -3.23 11.05
C LEU A 59 1.77 -3.00 11.73
N ALA A 60 0.67 -3.17 11.00
CA ALA A 60 -0.67 -3.06 11.55
C ALA A 60 -0.91 -4.05 12.71
N SER A 61 -0.46 -5.30 12.54
CA SER A 61 -0.54 -6.34 13.56
C SER A 61 0.29 -5.99 14.81
N GLN A 62 1.50 -5.48 14.62
CA GLN A 62 2.38 -5.06 15.70
C GLN A 62 1.76 -3.91 16.52
N LEU A 63 1.23 -2.89 15.85
CA LEU A 63 0.54 -1.79 16.51
C LEU A 63 -0.67 -2.26 17.32
N HIS A 64 -1.41 -3.23 16.81
CA HIS A 64 -2.54 -3.81 17.54
C HIS A 64 -2.10 -4.59 18.79
N LEU A 65 -1.00 -5.35 18.71
CA LEU A 65 -0.44 -6.07 19.85
C LEU A 65 0.13 -5.11 20.91
N ASP A 66 0.83 -4.06 20.49
CA ASP A 66 1.37 -3.05 21.39
C ASP A 66 0.24 -2.33 22.16
N HIS A 67 -0.84 -1.97 21.47
CA HIS A 67 -2.00 -1.41 22.13
C HIS A 67 -2.61 -2.36 23.18
N LYS A 68 -2.82 -3.63 22.83
CA LYS A 68 -3.31 -4.64 23.79
C LYS A 68 -2.41 -4.77 25.02
N ASN A 69 -1.09 -4.81 24.80
CA ASN A 69 -0.13 -4.93 25.90
C ASN A 69 -0.17 -3.71 26.81
N GLN A 70 -0.31 -2.50 26.26
CA GLN A 70 -0.44 -1.28 27.06
C GLN A 70 -1.72 -1.29 27.91
N VAL A 71 -2.86 -1.69 27.32
CA VAL A 71 -4.11 -1.84 28.06
C VAL A 71 -3.99 -2.85 29.19
N LEU A 72 -3.35 -3.98 28.95
CA LEU A 72 -3.11 -4.99 29.98
C LEU A 72 -2.18 -4.50 31.07
N GLN A 73 -1.15 -3.73 30.73
CA GLN A 73 -0.22 -3.17 31.70
C GLN A 73 -0.89 -2.13 32.62
N SER A 74 -1.66 -1.21 32.04
CA SER A 74 -2.41 -0.20 32.82
C SER A 74 -3.49 -0.84 33.71
N LEU A 75 -4.15 -1.89 33.26
CA LEU A 75 -5.05 -2.68 34.06
C LEU A 75 -4.33 -3.34 35.23
N LYS A 76 -3.15 -3.94 35.00
CA LYS A 76 -2.34 -4.58 36.03
C LYS A 76 -1.86 -3.60 37.10
N GLU A 77 -1.40 -2.41 36.69
CA GLU A 77 -0.96 -1.35 37.60
C GLU A 77 -2.11 -0.86 38.50
N LYS A 78 -3.30 -0.68 37.95
CA LYS A 78 -4.49 -0.22 38.67
C LYS A 78 -5.12 -1.27 39.56
N ILE A 79 -5.00 -2.55 39.25
CA ILE A 79 -5.40 -3.67 40.14
C ILE A 79 -4.49 -3.73 41.36
N SER A 80 -3.20 -3.35 41.22
CA SER A 80 -2.24 -3.35 42.32
C SER A 80 -2.44 -2.23 43.34
N THR A 81 -3.17 -1.18 42.98
CA THR A 81 -3.56 -0.06 43.84
C THR A 81 -5.02 -0.25 44.24
N ASP A 82 -5.32 -0.68 45.44
CA ASP A 82 -6.60 -1.05 46.06
C ASP A 82 -7.76 0.01 45.89
N SER A 83 -7.89 0.57 44.72
CA SER A 83 -8.82 1.62 44.31
C SER A 83 -9.99 1.00 43.50
N PRO A 84 -11.25 1.47 43.68
CA PRO A 84 -12.37 0.94 42.90
C PRO A 84 -12.16 1.14 41.42
N ILE A 85 -12.00 0.04 40.70
CA ILE A 85 -11.62 0.00 39.29
C ILE A 85 -12.79 0.53 38.44
N ASN A 86 -12.70 1.74 37.94
CA ASN A 86 -13.61 2.24 36.93
C ASN A 86 -13.04 1.93 35.53
N LEU A 87 -13.31 0.71 35.02
CA LEU A 87 -12.85 0.22 33.71
C LEU A 87 -13.16 1.20 32.57
N LYS A 88 -14.31 1.89 32.64
CA LYS A 88 -14.70 2.91 31.65
C LYS A 88 -13.78 4.14 31.65
N GLN A 89 -13.35 4.53 32.83
CA GLN A 89 -12.48 5.69 32.99
C GLN A 89 -11.05 5.38 32.50
N ILE A 90 -10.54 4.19 32.80
CA ILE A 90 -9.24 3.69 32.33
C ILE A 90 -9.20 3.65 30.79
N LEU A 91 -10.21 3.05 30.17
CA LEU A 91 -10.30 2.96 28.72
C LEU A 91 -10.47 4.35 28.05
N LYS A 92 -11.10 5.29 28.74
CA LYS A 92 -11.25 6.68 28.26
C LYS A 92 -9.96 7.48 28.38
N GLU A 93 -9.22 7.32 29.47
CA GLU A 93 -7.92 7.98 29.70
C GLU A 93 -6.86 7.47 28.72
N GLU A 94 -6.82 6.16 28.42
CA GLU A 94 -5.92 5.60 27.41
C GLU A 94 -6.26 6.03 25.99
N SER A 95 -7.54 6.21 25.65
CA SER A 95 -7.94 6.74 24.34
C SER A 95 -7.54 8.21 24.14
N LEU A 96 -7.29 8.94 25.24
CA LEU A 96 -6.82 10.33 25.23
C LEU A 96 -5.30 10.44 25.23
N MET A 97 -4.55 9.38 25.57
CA MET A 97 -3.09 9.40 25.50
C MET A 97 -2.62 9.29 24.05
N ASP A 98 -2.19 10.41 23.50
CA ASP A 98 -1.71 10.59 22.11
C ASP A 98 -0.42 9.82 21.77
N ASN A 99 0.24 9.21 22.78
CA ASN A 99 1.53 8.54 22.65
C ASN A 99 1.55 7.40 21.58
N ASN A 100 0.41 6.72 21.38
CA ASN A 100 0.31 5.67 20.38
C ASN A 100 0.26 6.21 18.95
N PHE A 101 -0.32 7.39 18.76
CA PHE A 101 -0.38 7.99 17.44
C PHE A 101 0.97 8.58 17.02
N GLU A 102 1.72 9.18 17.94
CA GLU A 102 3.06 9.69 17.64
C GLU A 102 3.99 8.59 17.15
N LYS A 103 3.95 7.41 17.77
CA LYS A 103 4.70 6.22 17.28
C LYS A 103 4.24 5.79 15.89
N THR A 104 2.93 5.68 15.67
CA THR A 104 2.36 5.31 14.38
C THR A 104 2.72 6.34 13.31
N GLN A 105 2.64 7.62 13.65
CA GLN A 105 3.02 8.72 12.76
C GLN A 105 4.50 8.66 12.40
N PHE A 106 5.36 8.44 13.38
CA PHE A 106 6.80 8.30 13.18
C PHE A 106 7.12 7.13 12.23
N ILE A 107 6.55 5.95 12.46
CA ILE A 107 6.78 4.77 11.62
C ILE A 107 6.28 4.99 10.19
N ILE A 108 5.09 5.58 10.02
CA ILE A 108 4.57 5.89 8.68
C ILE A 108 5.45 6.93 7.99
N GLN A 109 5.96 7.91 8.71
CA GLN A 109 6.83 8.94 8.15
C GLN A 109 8.21 8.40 7.74
N GLU A 110 8.72 7.40 8.46
CA GLU A 110 9.95 6.68 8.12
C GLU A 110 9.77 5.80 6.86
N THR A 111 8.65 5.08 6.78
CA THR A 111 8.37 4.17 5.65
C THR A 111 7.82 4.90 4.43
N HIS A 112 7.04 5.95 4.63
CA HIS A 112 6.38 6.73 3.59
C HIS A 112 6.50 8.24 3.86
N PRO A 113 7.66 8.86 3.58
CA PRO A 113 7.97 10.24 3.97
C PRO A 113 6.96 11.29 3.47
N ASN A 114 6.34 11.04 2.32
CA ASN A 114 5.39 11.97 1.70
C ASN A 114 3.93 11.72 2.09
N PHE A 115 3.64 10.72 2.93
CA PHE A 115 2.27 10.32 3.27
C PHE A 115 1.39 11.49 3.73
N PHE A 116 1.77 12.18 4.78
CA PHE A 116 0.98 13.28 5.35
C PHE A 116 0.90 14.50 4.44
N LYS A 117 1.96 14.76 3.67
CA LYS A 117 2.00 15.81 2.66
C LYS A 117 0.99 15.53 1.55
N ASN A 118 1.04 14.35 0.96
CA ASN A 118 0.14 13.94 -0.12
C ASN A 118 -1.32 13.92 0.34
N LEU A 119 -1.61 13.45 1.56
CA LEU A 119 -2.96 13.54 2.13
C LEU A 119 -3.47 14.99 2.20
N SER A 120 -2.62 15.92 2.65
CA SER A 120 -2.99 17.33 2.78
C SER A 120 -3.22 17.99 1.42
N GLU A 121 -2.40 17.66 0.42
CA GLU A 121 -2.51 18.19 -0.94
C GLU A 121 -3.75 17.70 -1.69
N HIS A 122 -4.16 16.44 -1.46
CA HIS A 122 -5.33 15.86 -2.11
C HIS A 122 -6.64 16.09 -1.34
N SER A 123 -6.58 16.66 -0.15
CA SER A 123 -7.76 16.96 0.64
C SER A 123 -8.35 18.33 0.27
N LYS A 124 -9.66 18.38 -0.03
CA LYS A 124 -10.38 19.65 -0.26
C LYS A 124 -10.64 20.46 0.99
N GLN A 125 -10.50 19.85 2.16
CA GLN A 125 -10.73 20.48 3.45
C GLN A 125 -9.59 20.17 4.40
N LYS A 126 -9.32 21.09 5.35
CA LYS A 126 -8.28 20.87 6.35
C LYS A 126 -8.53 19.58 7.14
N LEU A 127 -7.52 18.73 7.20
CA LEU A 127 -7.53 17.51 8.00
C LEU A 127 -7.19 17.85 9.46
N THR A 128 -7.95 17.28 10.38
CA THR A 128 -7.66 17.36 11.81
C THR A 128 -6.66 16.26 12.20
N SER A 129 -6.04 16.37 13.41
CA SER A 129 -5.19 15.30 13.95
C SER A 129 -5.93 13.96 14.01
N LEU A 130 -7.21 13.98 14.35
CA LEU A 130 -8.05 12.78 14.36
C LEU A 130 -8.28 12.23 12.96
N ASP A 131 -8.48 13.07 11.94
CA ASP A 131 -8.59 12.63 10.57
C ASP A 131 -7.31 11.95 10.11
N LEU A 132 -6.14 12.50 10.43
CA LEU A 132 -4.84 11.92 10.12
C LEU A 132 -4.64 10.54 10.78
N LYS A 133 -5.07 10.38 12.06
CA LYS A 133 -5.09 9.07 12.73
C LYS A 133 -5.90 8.04 11.94
N TYR A 134 -7.12 8.40 11.56
CA TYR A 134 -7.96 7.49 10.77
C TYR A 134 -7.36 7.18 9.40
N CYS A 135 -6.80 8.18 8.70
CA CYS A 135 -6.13 7.97 7.41
C CYS A 135 -4.96 6.99 7.54
N SER A 136 -4.14 7.15 8.59
CA SER A 136 -3.00 6.26 8.87
C SER A 136 -3.44 4.81 9.07
N TYR A 137 -4.43 4.57 9.91
CA TYR A 137 -4.93 3.21 10.16
C TYR A 137 -5.60 2.59 8.94
N ILE A 138 -6.33 3.39 8.15
CA ILE A 138 -6.93 2.92 6.89
C ILE A 138 -5.84 2.59 5.87
N TYR A 139 -4.80 3.41 5.77
CA TYR A 139 -3.65 3.18 4.90
C TYR A 139 -2.93 1.85 5.23
N LEU A 140 -2.75 1.56 6.52
CA LEU A 140 -2.20 0.29 7.01
C LEU A 140 -3.15 -0.92 6.83
N GLY A 141 -4.27 -0.76 6.15
CA GLY A 141 -5.21 -1.84 5.84
C GLY A 141 -6.07 -2.29 7.02
N MET A 142 -6.09 -1.55 8.13
CA MET A 142 -6.89 -1.92 9.30
C MET A 142 -8.39 -1.86 9.01
N ASP A 143 -9.11 -2.89 9.44
CA ASP A 143 -10.55 -2.97 9.31
C ASP A 143 -11.27 -2.03 10.32
N THR A 144 -12.59 -1.90 10.14
CA THR A 144 -13.41 -1.02 11.00
C THR A 144 -13.40 -1.47 12.47
N LYS A 145 -13.29 -2.78 12.74
CA LYS A 145 -13.30 -3.30 14.12
C LYS A 145 -11.94 -3.07 14.78
N GLN A 146 -10.85 -3.28 14.06
CA GLN A 146 -9.48 -3.02 14.53
C GLN A 146 -9.30 -1.54 14.89
N ILE A 147 -9.72 -0.62 13.99
CA ILE A 147 -9.67 0.82 14.25
C ILE A 147 -10.53 1.20 15.46
N ALA A 148 -11.73 0.62 15.58
CA ALA A 148 -12.64 0.86 16.70
C ALA A 148 -12.00 0.44 18.03
N THR A 149 -11.31 -0.71 18.05
CA THR A 149 -10.60 -1.21 19.23
C THR A 149 -9.44 -0.30 19.62
N ILE A 150 -8.58 0.08 18.66
CA ILE A 150 -7.40 0.93 18.90
C ILE A 150 -7.80 2.32 19.41
N LEU A 151 -8.84 2.91 18.82
CA LEU A 151 -9.33 4.24 19.21
C LEU A 151 -10.34 4.20 20.36
N ASN A 152 -10.66 3.02 20.88
CA ASN A 152 -11.66 2.80 21.93
C ASN A 152 -13.00 3.50 21.61
N VAL A 153 -13.49 3.33 20.40
CA VAL A 153 -14.76 3.89 19.93
C VAL A 153 -15.66 2.81 19.35
N GLU A 154 -16.94 3.11 19.21
CA GLU A 154 -17.85 2.18 18.55
C GLU A 154 -17.54 2.03 17.05
N PRO A 155 -17.69 0.82 16.46
CA PRO A 155 -17.53 0.60 15.01
C PRO A 155 -18.43 1.50 14.15
N LYS A 156 -19.57 1.93 14.68
CA LYS A 156 -20.47 2.91 14.03
C LYS A 156 -19.76 4.27 13.86
N SER A 157 -19.06 4.74 14.88
CA SER A 157 -18.30 6.00 14.85
C SER A 157 -17.19 5.95 13.80
N VAL A 158 -16.49 4.82 13.68
CA VAL A 158 -15.47 4.61 12.64
C VAL A 158 -16.09 4.71 11.24
N ARG A 159 -17.24 4.05 11.00
CA ARG A 159 -17.94 4.15 9.72
C ARG A 159 -18.34 5.58 9.38
N MET A 160 -18.85 6.33 10.37
CA MET A 160 -19.21 7.74 10.18
C MET A 160 -17.98 8.60 9.84
N THR A 161 -16.85 8.35 10.48
CA THR A 161 -15.60 9.07 10.18
C THR A 161 -15.06 8.69 8.78
N LYS A 162 -15.07 7.42 8.40
CA LYS A 162 -14.74 7.00 7.02
C LYS A 162 -15.62 7.70 5.98
N TYR A 163 -16.91 7.85 6.25
CA TYR A 163 -17.81 8.60 5.37
C TYR A 163 -17.42 10.08 5.26
N ARG A 164 -17.13 10.77 6.39
CA ARG A 164 -16.67 12.16 6.39
C ARG A 164 -15.33 12.33 5.68
N LEU A 165 -14.40 11.39 5.82
CA LEU A 165 -13.14 11.40 5.10
C LEU A 165 -13.37 11.29 3.58
N LYS A 166 -14.26 10.40 3.13
CA LYS A 166 -14.62 10.35 1.69
C LYS A 166 -15.12 11.71 1.17
N GLN A 167 -15.91 12.44 1.95
CA GLN A 167 -16.35 13.79 1.59
C GLN A 167 -15.18 14.79 1.54
N LYS A 168 -14.25 14.74 2.49
CA LYS A 168 -13.07 15.62 2.52
C LYS A 168 -12.13 15.40 1.34
N PHE A 169 -12.04 14.17 0.83
CA PHE A 169 -11.27 13.82 -0.36
C PHE A 169 -12.10 13.84 -1.65
N ASP A 170 -13.37 14.26 -1.60
CA ASP A 170 -14.29 14.28 -2.75
C ASP A 170 -14.43 12.92 -3.44
N LEU A 171 -14.40 11.85 -2.68
CA LEU A 171 -14.53 10.50 -3.20
C LEU A 171 -16.00 10.09 -3.35
N LYS A 172 -16.34 9.43 -4.44
CA LYS A 172 -17.66 8.81 -4.63
C LYS A 172 -17.86 7.69 -3.60
N LYS A 173 -19.14 7.36 -3.30
CA LYS A 173 -19.48 6.32 -2.31
C LYS A 173 -18.82 4.96 -2.60
N GLU A 174 -18.64 4.62 -3.87
CA GLU A 174 -18.09 3.36 -4.36
C GLU A 174 -16.56 3.26 -4.18
N ASN A 175 -15.86 4.39 -4.13
CA ASN A 175 -14.41 4.40 -4.00
C ASN A 175 -13.99 4.04 -2.57
N GLU A 176 -13.04 3.16 -2.43
CA GLU A 176 -12.47 2.79 -1.15
C GLU A 176 -11.33 3.75 -0.77
N LEU A 177 -11.34 4.23 0.48
CA LEU A 177 -10.29 5.10 1.02
C LEU A 177 -8.92 4.42 0.99
N TYR A 178 -8.86 3.12 1.25
CA TYR A 178 -7.64 2.32 1.20
C TYR A 178 -6.97 2.41 -0.17
N THR A 179 -7.69 2.07 -1.23
CA THR A 179 -7.18 2.11 -2.60
C THR A 179 -6.75 3.52 -3.01
N PHE A 180 -7.55 4.53 -2.63
CA PHE A 180 -7.23 5.92 -2.92
C PHE A 180 -5.93 6.36 -2.23
N PHE A 181 -5.73 6.02 -0.95
CA PHE A 181 -4.52 6.41 -0.24
C PHE A 181 -3.28 5.75 -0.82
N HIS A 182 -3.35 4.49 -1.22
CA HIS A 182 -2.25 3.83 -1.90
C HIS A 182 -1.93 4.44 -3.28
N GLN A 183 -2.94 4.92 -4.02
CA GLN A 183 -2.72 5.59 -5.31
C GLN A 183 -2.03 6.95 -5.20
N ILE A 184 -2.33 7.74 -4.16
CA ILE A 184 -1.72 9.07 -4.00
C ILE A 184 -0.34 9.03 -3.34
N ILE A 185 0.08 7.89 -2.82
CA ILE A 185 1.35 7.71 -2.09
C ILE A 185 2.37 6.94 -2.93
N ALA A 186 1.91 6.10 -3.87
CA ALA A 186 2.76 5.46 -4.87
C ALA A 186 3.42 6.48 -5.80
#